data_b9a2898a941a40040bca126a9d57dbae
#
_entry.id   b9a2898a941a40040bca126a9d57dbae
#
_cell.length_a   1.000
_cell.length_b   1.000
_cell.length_c   1.000
_cell.angle_alpha   90.00
_cell.angle_beta   90.00
_cell.angle_gamma   90.00
#
_symmetry.space_group_name_H-M   'P 1'
#
loop_
_entity.id
_entity.type
_entity.pdbx_description
1 polymer ?
#
loop_
_entity_poly.entity_id
_entity_poly.type
_entity_poly.pdbx_seq_one_letter_code
_entity_poly.pdbx_strand_id
1 'polypeptide(L)'
;MNLRKLIFTENECYKSGKKHTVKGIMVHSTGVNNPNLKRYVGPDDGLLGENKYNNHWNTARPNGTKVCVHAFIGKLADGSIATYQTLPWDMVGWHSGSGSLGSAKNANNTGYIGFEICEDDLTDSVYFNKVYKEAVDLCVYLCKQYGLTEKNIICHSEGHKLGIASNHGDVMHWFPKHGKNMDTFRADVKAGLEDVRPTRYAIVFNTYDTRQAAEDALEKIRGLGEIIEI
;
A
#
# COMPACT_ATOMS: atom_id res chain seq x y z
N MET A 1 6.02 -7.70 -0.38
CA MET A 1 5.57 -6.33 -0.73
C MET A 1 6.53 -5.71 -1.74
N ASN A 2 6.01 -5.11 -2.82
CA ASN A 2 6.77 -4.39 -3.84
C ASN A 2 6.57 -2.87 -3.64
N LEU A 3 7.22 -2.30 -2.62
CA LEU A 3 7.07 -0.90 -2.24
C LEU A 3 8.01 0.00 -3.07
N ARG A 4 7.44 0.98 -3.74
CA ARG A 4 8.10 2.03 -4.51
C ARG A 4 7.70 3.40 -4.00
N LYS A 5 8.40 4.45 -4.43
CA LYS A 5 8.14 5.80 -3.95
C LYS A 5 8.09 6.78 -5.11
N LEU A 6 6.95 7.47 -5.24
CA LEU A 6 6.77 8.59 -6.14
C LEU A 6 5.90 9.63 -5.43
N ILE A 7 6.54 10.57 -4.74
CA ILE A 7 5.85 11.57 -3.90
C ILE A 7 5.16 12.60 -4.77
N PHE A 8 3.91 12.90 -4.47
CA PHE A 8 3.05 13.84 -5.20
C PHE A 8 3.35 15.29 -4.83
N THR A 9 4.52 15.77 -5.23
CA THR A 9 5.01 17.12 -4.90
C THR A 9 4.15 18.23 -5.51
N GLU A 10 3.43 17.95 -6.58
CA GLU A 10 2.54 18.91 -7.22
C GLU A 10 1.15 19.00 -6.56
N ASN A 11 0.78 18.03 -5.72
CA ASN A 11 -0.52 18.02 -5.07
C ASN A 11 -0.60 19.05 -3.92
N GLU A 12 -1.71 19.79 -3.83
CA GLU A 12 -1.92 20.79 -2.76
C GLU A 12 -1.84 20.19 -1.35
N CYS A 13 -2.20 18.91 -1.19
CA CYS A 13 -2.08 18.19 0.07
C CYS A 13 -0.60 18.11 0.52
N TYR A 14 0.30 17.70 -0.37
CA TYR A 14 1.73 17.70 -0.09
C TYR A 14 2.24 19.12 0.19
N LYS A 15 1.87 20.09 -0.65
CA LYS A 15 2.27 21.51 -0.51
C LYS A 15 1.77 22.14 0.79
N SER A 16 0.73 21.58 1.42
CA SER A 16 0.25 22.06 2.73
C SER A 16 1.26 21.89 3.86
N GLY A 17 2.20 20.94 3.73
CA GLY A 17 3.24 20.63 4.71
C GLY A 17 2.73 20.15 6.07
N LYS A 18 1.41 19.92 6.23
CA LYS A 18 0.83 19.51 7.50
C LYS A 18 1.22 18.09 7.85
N LYS A 19 1.60 17.89 9.10
CA LYS A 19 1.99 16.57 9.64
C LYS A 19 1.09 16.15 10.79
N HIS A 20 1.07 14.85 11.05
CA HIS A 20 0.39 14.24 12.17
C HIS A 20 1.25 13.14 12.83
N THR A 21 0.89 12.74 14.03
CA THR A 21 1.38 11.50 14.63
C THR A 21 0.52 10.36 14.12
N VAL A 22 1.14 9.34 13.52
CA VAL A 22 0.43 8.17 13.00
C VAL A 22 -0.19 7.38 14.15
N LYS A 23 -1.50 7.10 14.05
CA LYS A 23 -2.30 6.38 15.06
C LYS A 23 -3.14 5.25 14.48
N GLY A 24 -3.29 5.19 13.17
CA GLY A 24 -4.07 4.17 12.50
C GLY A 24 -3.87 4.13 11.00
N ILE A 25 -4.52 3.19 10.38
CA ILE A 25 -4.51 2.98 8.93
C ILE A 25 -5.96 2.90 8.45
N MET A 26 -6.28 3.61 7.37
CA MET A 26 -7.59 3.54 6.71
C MET A 26 -7.41 2.94 5.32
N VAL A 27 -8.07 1.80 5.11
CA VAL A 27 -8.05 1.08 3.84
C VAL A 27 -9.16 1.60 2.94
N HIS A 28 -8.80 1.97 1.72
CA HIS A 28 -9.73 2.40 0.68
C HIS A 28 -9.58 1.54 -0.57
N SER A 29 -10.54 1.68 -1.48
CA SER A 29 -10.45 1.20 -2.85
C SER A 29 -11.05 2.23 -3.80
N THR A 30 -10.53 2.27 -5.03
CA THR A 30 -10.72 3.43 -5.93
C THR A 30 -12.14 3.62 -6.47
N GLY A 31 -13.03 2.66 -6.29
CA GLY A 31 -14.41 2.72 -6.79
C GLY A 31 -14.54 2.82 -8.33
N VAL A 32 -13.46 2.51 -9.05
CA VAL A 32 -13.38 2.65 -10.51
C VAL A 32 -12.74 1.42 -11.12
N ASN A 33 -13.38 0.80 -12.10
CA ASN A 33 -12.79 -0.32 -12.86
C ASN A 33 -11.54 0.13 -13.63
N ASN A 34 -10.43 0.28 -12.92
CA ASN A 34 -9.11 0.55 -13.49
C ASN A 34 -8.00 0.06 -12.56
N PRO A 35 -7.50 -1.18 -12.73
CA PRO A 35 -6.49 -1.77 -11.88
C PRO A 35 -5.08 -1.18 -12.07
N ASN A 36 -4.89 -0.28 -13.04
CA ASN A 36 -3.57 0.20 -13.42
C ASN A 36 -3.14 1.40 -12.59
N LEU A 37 -1.98 1.30 -11.94
CA LEU A 37 -1.39 2.37 -11.16
C LEU A 37 -1.20 3.67 -11.93
N LYS A 38 -0.85 3.61 -13.22
CA LYS A 38 -0.66 4.80 -14.06
C LYS A 38 -1.87 5.74 -14.11
N ARG A 39 -3.09 5.24 -13.80
CA ARG A 39 -4.28 6.09 -13.71
C ARG A 39 -4.20 7.06 -12.55
N TYR A 40 -3.53 6.68 -11.47
CA TYR A 40 -3.51 7.40 -10.20
C TYR A 40 -2.12 7.95 -9.87
N VAL A 41 -1.07 7.24 -10.25
CA VAL A 41 0.33 7.55 -9.95
C VAL A 41 1.04 8.02 -11.22
N GLY A 42 1.78 9.10 -11.11
CA GLY A 42 2.53 9.66 -12.24
C GLY A 42 3.36 10.89 -11.86
N PRO A 43 4.20 11.34 -12.79
CA PRO A 43 4.40 10.83 -14.16
C PRO A 43 4.97 9.42 -14.23
N ASP A 44 5.05 8.84 -15.44
CA ASP A 44 5.68 7.53 -15.66
C ASP A 44 7.14 7.55 -15.21
N ASP A 45 7.53 6.53 -14.47
CA ASP A 45 8.88 6.30 -13.97
C ASP A 45 9.61 5.16 -14.72
N GLY A 46 9.06 4.75 -15.87
CA GLY A 46 9.52 3.62 -16.67
C GLY A 46 8.88 2.28 -16.29
N LEU A 47 8.05 2.23 -15.23
CA LEU A 47 7.37 1.02 -14.73
C LEU A 47 5.85 1.15 -14.76
N LEU A 48 5.34 2.37 -14.59
CA LEU A 48 3.90 2.65 -14.61
C LEU A 48 3.31 2.53 -16.00
N GLY A 49 4.07 2.92 -17.02
CA GLY A 49 3.62 3.04 -18.40
C GLY A 49 2.90 4.35 -18.69
N GLU A 50 2.75 4.67 -19.97
CA GLU A 50 2.17 5.92 -20.43
C GLU A 50 0.72 6.12 -19.96
N ASN A 51 0.45 7.27 -19.34
CA ASN A 51 -0.89 7.77 -19.05
C ASN A 51 -1.28 8.85 -20.07
N LYS A 52 -1.91 8.44 -21.17
CA LYS A 52 -2.29 9.32 -22.27
C LYS A 52 -3.19 10.50 -21.88
N TYR A 53 -3.93 10.36 -20.78
CA TYR A 53 -4.88 11.37 -20.30
C TYR A 53 -4.25 12.32 -19.26
N ASN A 54 -3.02 12.05 -18.82
CA ASN A 54 -2.33 12.81 -17.78
C ASN A 54 -3.21 13.09 -16.54
N ASN A 55 -4.06 12.13 -16.17
CA ASN A 55 -5.07 12.27 -15.11
C ASN A 55 -4.66 11.62 -13.80
N HIS A 56 -3.35 11.45 -13.59
CA HIS A 56 -2.78 10.98 -12.30
C HIS A 56 -2.96 12.03 -11.20
N TRP A 57 -2.78 11.60 -9.94
CA TRP A 57 -3.06 12.46 -8.78
C TRP A 57 -1.89 13.36 -8.38
N ASN A 58 -0.74 13.27 -9.02
CA ASN A 58 0.36 14.23 -8.83
C ASN A 58 0.08 15.52 -9.62
N THR A 59 -1.02 16.16 -9.31
CA THR A 59 -1.48 17.45 -9.82
C THR A 59 -2.02 18.27 -8.65
N ALA A 60 -2.18 19.58 -8.79
CA ALA A 60 -2.64 20.43 -7.70
C ALA A 60 -3.96 19.92 -7.08
N ARG A 61 -4.91 19.59 -7.92
CA ARG A 61 -6.24 19.06 -7.55
C ARG A 61 -6.67 18.00 -8.56
N PRO A 62 -6.48 16.71 -8.27
CA PRO A 62 -6.96 15.64 -9.13
C PRO A 62 -8.45 15.79 -9.42
N ASN A 63 -8.81 15.85 -10.72
CA ASN A 63 -10.20 16.11 -11.16
C ASN A 63 -10.87 17.34 -10.50
N GLY A 64 -10.09 18.38 -10.17
CA GLY A 64 -10.58 19.58 -9.48
C GLY A 64 -10.85 19.41 -7.98
N THR A 65 -10.59 18.24 -7.40
CA THR A 65 -10.90 17.90 -6.01
C THR A 65 -9.66 17.94 -5.12
N LYS A 66 -9.83 18.41 -3.89
CA LYS A 66 -8.80 18.30 -2.85
C LYS A 66 -8.76 16.88 -2.30
N VAL A 67 -7.92 16.05 -2.88
CA VAL A 67 -7.78 14.63 -2.52
C VAL A 67 -6.33 14.18 -2.64
N CYS A 68 -5.87 13.37 -1.71
CA CYS A 68 -4.59 12.66 -1.78
C CYS A 68 -4.55 11.55 -0.74
N VAL A 69 -3.93 10.43 -1.08
CA VAL A 69 -3.66 9.30 -0.19
C VAL A 69 -2.16 9.09 -0.05
N HIS A 70 -1.76 8.27 0.91
CA HIS A 70 -0.35 7.99 1.18
C HIS A 70 0.22 6.94 0.26
N ALA A 71 -0.62 6.04 -0.29
CA ALA A 71 -0.19 5.05 -1.26
C ALA A 71 -1.32 4.57 -2.16
N PHE A 72 -0.94 4.02 -3.31
CA PHE A 72 -1.80 3.24 -4.22
C PHE A 72 -1.22 1.85 -4.41
N ILE A 73 -2.11 0.85 -4.49
CA ILE A 73 -1.77 -0.55 -4.80
C ILE A 73 -2.48 -0.94 -6.10
N GLY A 74 -1.74 -1.47 -7.08
CA GLY A 74 -2.33 -1.87 -8.36
C GLY A 74 -1.32 -2.45 -9.33
N LYS A 75 -1.72 -2.57 -10.61
CA LYS A 75 -0.89 -3.11 -11.69
C LYS A 75 0.11 -2.09 -12.22
N LEU A 76 1.35 -2.54 -12.42
CA LEU A 76 2.37 -1.90 -13.26
C LEU A 76 2.09 -2.17 -14.75
N ALA A 77 2.90 -1.60 -15.64
CA ALA A 77 2.77 -1.79 -17.08
C ALA A 77 2.96 -3.25 -17.52
N ASP A 78 3.79 -4.02 -16.82
CA ASP A 78 4.02 -5.45 -17.05
C ASP A 78 2.96 -6.37 -16.42
N GLY A 79 1.96 -5.80 -15.73
CA GLY A 79 0.89 -6.53 -15.04
C GLY A 79 1.26 -7.05 -13.64
N SER A 80 2.49 -6.85 -13.18
CA SER A 80 2.86 -7.14 -11.79
C SER A 80 2.21 -6.16 -10.82
N ILE A 81 2.08 -6.55 -9.54
CA ILE A 81 1.50 -5.69 -8.51
C ILE A 81 2.60 -4.93 -7.78
N ALA A 82 2.32 -3.66 -7.50
CA ALA A 82 3.17 -2.81 -6.69
C ALA A 82 2.36 -1.88 -5.79
N THR A 83 3.01 -1.44 -4.72
CA THR A 83 2.58 -0.34 -3.86
C THR A 83 3.42 0.90 -4.18
N TYR A 84 2.78 2.03 -4.49
CA TYR A 84 3.45 3.32 -4.64
C TYR A 84 3.14 4.23 -3.46
N GLN A 85 4.14 4.55 -2.66
CA GLN A 85 4.04 5.60 -1.66
C GLN A 85 3.99 6.97 -2.36
N THR A 86 2.94 7.75 -2.09
CA THR A 86 2.64 9.03 -2.76
C THR A 86 2.70 10.23 -1.83
N LEU A 87 2.63 10.01 -0.52
CA LEU A 87 2.90 11.01 0.52
C LEU A 87 3.85 10.44 1.57
N PRO A 88 4.64 11.28 2.28
CA PRO A 88 5.27 10.88 3.54
C PRO A 88 4.22 10.33 4.51
N TRP A 89 4.53 9.22 5.18
CA TRP A 89 3.56 8.54 6.06
C TRP A 89 3.07 9.40 7.22
N ASP A 90 3.87 10.34 7.68
CA ASP A 90 3.56 11.29 8.77
C ASP A 90 2.87 12.58 8.30
N MET A 91 2.51 12.67 7.03
CA MET A 91 1.79 13.82 6.49
C MET A 91 0.28 13.65 6.60
N VAL A 92 -0.45 14.74 6.80
CA VAL A 92 -1.92 14.72 6.77
C VAL A 92 -2.39 14.48 5.33
N GLY A 93 -2.93 13.28 5.06
CA GLY A 93 -3.57 12.96 3.79
C GLY A 93 -5.00 13.54 3.70
N TRP A 94 -5.51 13.72 2.50
CA TRP A 94 -6.89 14.18 2.28
C TRP A 94 -7.72 13.05 1.65
N HIS A 95 -8.04 12.03 2.44
CA HIS A 95 -8.65 10.78 1.97
C HIS A 95 -9.98 10.40 2.65
N SER A 96 -10.27 10.96 3.85
CA SER A 96 -11.45 10.52 4.61
C SER A 96 -12.68 11.41 4.44
N GLY A 97 -12.54 12.56 3.78
CA GLY A 97 -13.62 13.55 3.72
C GLY A 97 -13.99 14.10 5.11
N SER A 98 -15.25 14.49 5.29
CA SER A 98 -15.76 15.02 6.55
C SER A 98 -16.75 14.05 7.19
N GLY A 99 -16.47 13.63 8.42
CA GLY A 99 -17.38 12.83 9.23
C GLY A 99 -18.35 13.70 10.06
N SER A 100 -19.30 13.06 10.74
CA SER A 100 -20.30 13.71 11.60
C SER A 100 -19.67 14.43 12.82
N LEU A 101 -18.47 14.04 13.24
CA LEU A 101 -17.72 14.68 14.32
C LEU A 101 -16.98 15.95 13.89
N GLY A 102 -17.10 16.33 12.61
CA GLY A 102 -16.48 17.52 12.04
C GLY A 102 -15.03 17.31 11.56
N SER A 103 -14.55 18.27 10.76
CA SER A 103 -13.26 18.18 10.07
C SER A 103 -12.06 18.05 11.00
N ALA A 104 -12.09 18.67 12.17
CA ALA A 104 -10.99 18.58 13.14
C ALA A 104 -10.81 17.16 13.72
N LYS A 105 -11.87 16.36 13.71
CA LYS A 105 -11.88 14.98 14.25
C LYS A 105 -11.92 13.91 13.15
N ASN A 106 -11.85 14.29 11.89
CA ASN A 106 -11.81 13.30 10.79
C ASN A 106 -10.49 12.51 10.80
N ALA A 107 -10.48 11.38 10.12
CA ALA A 107 -9.33 10.48 10.08
C ALA A 107 -8.07 11.16 9.49
N ASN A 108 -8.22 12.08 8.53
CA ASN A 108 -7.09 12.86 7.98
C ASN A 108 -6.30 13.56 9.08
N ASN A 109 -7.00 14.26 9.99
CA ASN A 109 -6.39 15.11 11.02
C ASN A 109 -6.05 14.35 12.32
N THR A 110 -6.59 13.14 12.49
CA THR A 110 -6.41 12.35 13.73
C THR A 110 -5.35 11.27 13.64
N GLY A 111 -4.61 11.24 12.52
CA GLY A 111 -3.41 10.39 12.41
C GLY A 111 -3.59 9.09 11.63
N TYR A 112 -4.55 9.03 10.72
CA TYR A 112 -4.70 7.85 9.86
C TYR A 112 -3.91 7.99 8.56
N ILE A 113 -3.09 6.97 8.26
CA ILE A 113 -2.52 6.74 6.94
C ILE A 113 -3.62 6.16 6.06
N GLY A 114 -3.98 6.81 4.95
CA GLY A 114 -4.92 6.26 3.97
C GLY A 114 -4.21 5.73 2.74
N PHE A 115 -4.61 4.56 2.24
CA PHE A 115 -4.14 4.07 0.95
C PHE A 115 -5.29 3.48 0.13
N GLU A 116 -5.16 3.52 -1.19
CA GLU A 116 -6.15 3.06 -2.16
C GLU A 116 -5.70 1.76 -2.83
N ILE A 117 -6.59 0.77 -2.88
CA ILE A 117 -6.42 -0.40 -3.73
C ILE A 117 -7.14 -0.13 -5.05
N CYS A 118 -6.42 -0.14 -6.17
CA CYS A 118 -7.00 0.03 -7.49
C CYS A 118 -7.96 -1.13 -7.79
N GLU A 119 -9.21 -0.83 -8.14
CA GLU A 119 -10.21 -1.84 -8.44
C GLU A 119 -10.16 -2.29 -9.90
N ASP A 120 -10.52 -3.54 -10.13
CA ASP A 120 -10.94 -4.05 -11.43
C ASP A 120 -12.48 -3.97 -11.57
N ASP A 121 -13.09 -4.86 -12.35
CA ASP A 121 -14.54 -5.02 -12.42
C ASP A 121 -15.16 -5.74 -11.21
N LEU A 122 -14.38 -5.97 -10.16
CA LEU A 122 -14.70 -6.65 -8.92
C LEU A 122 -14.92 -8.17 -9.04
N THR A 123 -14.48 -8.78 -10.13
CA THR A 123 -14.74 -10.21 -10.42
C THR A 123 -13.48 -11.05 -10.57
N ASP A 124 -12.31 -10.47 -10.91
CA ASP A 124 -11.05 -11.19 -11.08
C ASP A 124 -10.46 -11.59 -9.72
N SER A 125 -10.69 -12.83 -9.31
CA SER A 125 -10.17 -13.36 -8.04
C SER A 125 -8.64 -13.48 -8.03
N VAL A 126 -8.00 -13.64 -9.19
CA VAL A 126 -6.52 -13.71 -9.28
C VAL A 126 -5.92 -12.33 -9.00
N TYR A 127 -6.48 -11.29 -9.60
CA TYR A 127 -6.09 -9.92 -9.33
C TYR A 127 -6.36 -9.55 -7.87
N PHE A 128 -7.59 -9.78 -7.39
CA PHE A 128 -7.99 -9.50 -6.03
C PHE A 128 -7.02 -10.11 -5.01
N ASN A 129 -6.72 -11.41 -5.12
CA ASN A 129 -5.82 -12.08 -4.17
C ASN A 129 -4.42 -11.45 -4.13
N LYS A 130 -3.90 -10.98 -5.27
CA LYS A 130 -2.59 -10.32 -5.34
C LYS A 130 -2.60 -8.97 -4.65
N VAL A 131 -3.57 -8.09 -4.95
CA VAL A 131 -3.63 -6.75 -4.33
C VAL A 131 -4.05 -6.81 -2.87
N TYR A 132 -4.90 -7.76 -2.49
CA TYR A 132 -5.26 -8.01 -1.10
C TYR A 132 -4.03 -8.41 -0.28
N LYS A 133 -3.24 -9.37 -0.78
CA LYS A 133 -1.98 -9.75 -0.13
C LYS A 133 -1.03 -8.57 -0.01
N GLU A 134 -0.85 -7.78 -1.06
CA GLU A 134 0.02 -6.60 -1.05
C GLU A 134 -0.47 -5.56 -0.03
N ALA A 135 -1.80 -5.37 0.12
CA ALA A 135 -2.40 -4.49 1.11
C ALA A 135 -2.17 -5.00 2.55
N VAL A 136 -2.28 -6.31 2.79
CA VAL A 136 -1.91 -6.93 4.07
C VAL A 136 -0.44 -6.69 4.38
N ASP A 137 0.46 -6.92 3.43
CA ASP A 137 1.90 -6.72 3.58
C ASP A 137 2.23 -5.25 3.89
N LEU A 138 1.54 -4.29 3.24
CA LEU A 138 1.68 -2.85 3.53
C LEU A 138 1.24 -2.54 4.96
N CYS A 139 0.11 -3.07 5.41
CA CYS A 139 -0.37 -2.86 6.77
C CYS A 139 0.58 -3.45 7.81
N VAL A 140 1.13 -4.64 7.57
CA VAL A 140 2.16 -5.26 8.45
C VAL A 140 3.40 -4.36 8.54
N TYR A 141 3.89 -3.85 7.40
CA TYR A 141 5.01 -2.93 7.35
C TYR A 141 4.76 -1.66 8.17
N LEU A 142 3.61 -0.99 7.95
CA LEU A 142 3.24 0.23 8.65
C LEU A 142 3.01 -0.01 10.15
N CYS A 143 2.36 -1.11 10.53
CA CYS A 143 2.18 -1.47 11.93
C CYS A 143 3.52 -1.65 12.64
N LYS A 144 4.48 -2.36 12.04
CA LYS A 144 5.83 -2.53 12.59
C LYS A 144 6.57 -1.18 12.70
N GLN A 145 6.43 -0.31 11.71
CA GLN A 145 7.10 0.99 11.69
C GLN A 145 6.59 1.98 12.76
N TYR A 146 5.29 1.94 13.06
CA TYR A 146 4.63 2.91 13.94
C TYR A 146 4.15 2.33 15.28
N GLY A 147 4.49 1.08 15.60
CA GLY A 147 4.06 0.42 16.83
C GLY A 147 2.54 0.22 16.91
N LEU A 148 1.89 0.00 15.78
CA LEU A 148 0.46 -0.26 15.67
C LEU A 148 0.18 -1.77 15.69
N THR A 149 -1.08 -2.12 15.88
CA THR A 149 -1.59 -3.48 15.75
C THR A 149 -2.71 -3.53 14.70
N GLU A 150 -3.19 -4.72 14.39
CA GLU A 150 -4.34 -4.91 13.51
C GLU A 150 -5.59 -4.15 13.96
N LYS A 151 -5.71 -3.85 15.26
CA LYS A 151 -6.84 -3.09 15.84
C LYS A 151 -6.87 -1.62 15.43
N ASN A 152 -5.73 -1.10 14.97
CA ASN A 152 -5.61 0.28 14.49
C ASN A 152 -5.97 0.42 13.00
N ILE A 153 -6.46 -0.67 12.36
CA ILE A 153 -6.81 -0.70 10.94
C ILE A 153 -8.32 -0.67 10.79
N ILE A 154 -8.81 0.30 10.02
CA ILE A 154 -10.22 0.45 9.65
C ILE A 154 -10.35 0.61 8.14
N CYS A 155 -11.55 0.46 7.60
CA CYS A 155 -11.88 0.89 6.25
C CYS A 155 -12.71 2.19 6.28
N HIS A 156 -12.97 2.77 5.12
CA HIS A 156 -13.72 4.04 5.03
C HIS A 156 -15.13 3.91 5.64
N SER A 157 -15.85 2.83 5.36
CA SER A 157 -17.20 2.61 5.91
C SER A 157 -17.21 2.46 7.43
N GLU A 158 -16.18 1.86 8.03
CA GLU A 158 -16.02 1.82 9.49
C GLU A 158 -15.71 3.22 10.04
N GLY A 159 -14.85 3.99 9.36
CA GLY A 159 -14.58 5.40 9.69
C GLY A 159 -15.84 6.27 9.65
N HIS A 160 -16.73 6.03 8.69
CA HIS A 160 -18.04 6.69 8.64
C HIS A 160 -18.90 6.36 9.88
N LYS A 161 -18.99 5.08 10.24
CA LYS A 161 -19.72 4.66 11.45
C LYS A 161 -19.17 5.29 12.73
N LEU A 162 -17.86 5.52 12.78
CA LEU A 162 -17.17 6.21 13.88
C LEU A 162 -17.33 7.74 13.81
N GLY A 163 -17.94 8.28 12.78
CA GLY A 163 -18.14 9.73 12.59
C GLY A 163 -16.89 10.49 12.14
N ILE A 164 -15.82 9.81 11.75
CA ILE A 164 -14.53 10.40 11.37
C ILE A 164 -14.26 10.37 9.86
N ALA A 165 -15.19 9.87 9.05
CA ALA A 165 -15.11 9.85 7.59
C ALA A 165 -16.47 10.11 6.95
N SER A 166 -16.47 10.54 5.69
CA SER A 166 -17.66 10.65 4.85
C SER A 166 -18.28 9.27 4.55
N ASN A 167 -19.48 9.24 4.00
CA ASN A 167 -20.15 7.98 3.68
C ASN A 167 -19.63 7.40 2.36
N HIS A 168 -18.76 6.40 2.44
CA HIS A 168 -18.29 5.59 1.31
C HIS A 168 -18.25 4.11 1.68
N GLY A 169 -18.48 3.26 0.67
CA GLY A 169 -18.60 1.81 0.85
C GLY A 169 -17.29 1.02 0.76
N ASP A 170 -16.19 1.72 0.46
CA ASP A 170 -14.89 1.02 0.29
C ASP A 170 -14.42 0.44 1.64
N VAL A 171 -13.94 -0.74 1.67
CA VAL A 171 -13.72 -1.78 0.64
C VAL A 171 -14.85 -2.83 0.64
N MET A 172 -15.94 -2.52 1.38
CA MET A 172 -16.99 -3.48 1.73
C MET A 172 -17.92 -3.82 0.56
N HIS A 173 -17.88 -3.08 -0.53
CA HIS A 173 -18.57 -3.44 -1.77
C HIS A 173 -17.80 -4.48 -2.61
N TRP A 174 -16.51 -4.65 -2.35
CA TRP A 174 -15.59 -5.52 -3.11
C TRP A 174 -15.17 -6.77 -2.34
N PHE A 175 -14.59 -6.63 -1.14
CA PHE A 175 -14.04 -7.74 -0.35
C PHE A 175 -15.01 -8.92 -0.18
N PRO A 176 -16.32 -8.72 0.14
CA PRO A 176 -17.27 -9.82 0.31
C PRO A 176 -17.49 -10.65 -0.95
N LYS A 177 -17.30 -10.09 -2.14
CA LYS A 177 -17.41 -10.84 -3.40
C LYS A 177 -16.32 -11.92 -3.54
N HIS A 178 -15.24 -11.78 -2.79
CA HIS A 178 -14.11 -12.71 -2.73
C HIS A 178 -14.01 -13.44 -1.38
N GLY A 179 -15.08 -13.46 -0.59
CA GLY A 179 -15.15 -14.15 0.71
C GLY A 179 -14.29 -13.50 1.80
N LYS A 180 -13.94 -12.21 1.65
CA LYS A 180 -13.16 -11.43 2.61
C LYS A 180 -14.01 -10.31 3.23
N ASN A 181 -13.58 -9.80 4.37
CA ASN A 181 -14.12 -8.62 5.05
C ASN A 181 -13.01 -7.97 5.91
N MET A 182 -13.33 -6.91 6.65
CA MET A 182 -12.33 -6.26 7.49
C MET A 182 -11.86 -7.11 8.67
N ASP A 183 -12.68 -8.05 9.17
CA ASP A 183 -12.24 -8.94 10.24
C ASP A 183 -11.22 -9.96 9.73
N THR A 184 -11.48 -10.57 8.56
CA THR A 184 -10.49 -11.45 7.91
C THR A 184 -9.24 -10.67 7.52
N PHE A 185 -9.36 -9.42 7.04
CA PHE A 185 -8.22 -8.57 6.71
C PHE A 185 -7.34 -8.30 7.94
N ARG A 186 -7.94 -7.91 9.06
CA ARG A 186 -7.23 -7.70 10.33
C ARG A 186 -6.59 -9.00 10.84
N ALA A 187 -7.27 -10.13 10.72
CA ALA A 187 -6.70 -11.44 11.10
C ALA A 187 -5.47 -11.80 10.26
N ASP A 188 -5.51 -11.55 8.93
CA ASP A 188 -4.38 -11.79 8.03
C ASP A 188 -3.21 -10.85 8.36
N VAL A 189 -3.47 -9.57 8.69
CA VAL A 189 -2.42 -8.64 9.17
C VAL A 189 -1.83 -9.09 10.50
N LYS A 190 -2.67 -9.52 11.46
CA LYS A 190 -2.19 -10.05 12.74
C LYS A 190 -1.26 -11.25 12.54
N ALA A 191 -1.64 -12.20 11.70
CA ALA A 191 -0.80 -13.34 11.36
C ALA A 191 0.55 -12.91 10.78
N GLY A 192 0.57 -11.88 9.90
CA GLY A 192 1.80 -11.31 9.36
C GLY A 192 2.66 -10.54 10.38
N LEU A 193 2.05 -10.00 11.44
CA LEU A 193 2.77 -9.37 12.54
C LEU A 193 3.41 -10.41 13.47
N GLU A 194 2.75 -11.55 13.68
CA GLU A 194 3.20 -12.67 14.49
C GLU A 194 4.21 -13.57 13.76
N ASP A 195 4.29 -13.45 12.43
CA ASP A 195 5.27 -14.20 11.62
C ASP A 195 6.68 -13.67 11.87
N VAL A 196 7.35 -14.27 12.84
CA VAL A 196 8.74 -13.99 13.23
C VAL A 196 9.77 -14.74 12.38
N ARG A 197 9.40 -15.20 11.17
CA ARG A 197 10.43 -15.80 10.30
C ARG A 197 11.55 -14.80 10.08
N PRO A 198 12.80 -15.17 10.36
CA PRO A 198 13.93 -14.30 10.09
C PRO A 198 13.92 -13.95 8.59
N THR A 199 14.04 -12.67 8.26
CA THR A 199 14.21 -12.25 6.88
C THR A 199 15.52 -12.85 6.37
N ARG A 200 15.43 -13.91 5.58
CA ARG A 200 16.60 -14.55 5.01
C ARG A 200 16.96 -13.82 3.71
N TYR A 201 18.16 -13.29 3.68
CA TYR A 201 18.74 -12.73 2.47
C TYR A 201 19.72 -13.74 1.92
N ALA A 202 19.54 -14.15 0.66
CA ALA A 202 20.54 -14.89 -0.07
C ALA A 202 21.26 -13.92 -1.00
N ILE A 203 22.59 -13.85 -0.89
CA ILE A 203 23.41 -13.16 -1.88
C ILE A 203 23.89 -14.21 -2.85
N VAL A 204 23.35 -14.19 -4.09
CA VAL A 204 23.79 -15.09 -5.15
C VAL A 204 24.91 -14.38 -5.92
N PHE A 205 26.15 -14.81 -5.72
CA PHE A 205 27.30 -14.25 -6.40
C PHE A 205 27.46 -14.79 -7.83
N ASN A 206 27.01 -16.05 -8.09
CA ASN A 206 27.10 -16.68 -9.39
C ASN A 206 26.19 -17.90 -9.49
N THR A 207 25.97 -18.37 -10.71
CA THR A 207 25.34 -19.68 -11.01
C THR A 207 26.41 -20.62 -11.57
N TYR A 208 26.33 -21.89 -11.21
CA TYR A 208 27.32 -22.93 -11.61
C TYR A 208 26.59 -24.09 -12.24
N ASP A 209 27.16 -24.63 -13.32
CA ASP A 209 26.57 -25.72 -14.08
C ASP A 209 26.67 -27.08 -13.37
N THR A 210 27.56 -27.20 -12.39
CA THR A 210 27.73 -28.42 -11.60
C THR A 210 27.83 -28.11 -10.10
N ARG A 211 27.39 -29.08 -9.29
CA ARG A 211 27.52 -29.01 -7.82
C ARG A 211 28.98 -28.85 -7.39
N GLN A 212 29.92 -29.58 -8.03
CA GLN A 212 31.35 -29.52 -7.71
C GLN A 212 31.92 -28.13 -7.93
N ALA A 213 31.57 -27.45 -9.04
CA ALA A 213 32.01 -26.10 -9.32
C ALA A 213 31.48 -25.09 -8.28
N ALA A 214 30.26 -25.30 -7.78
CA ALA A 214 29.71 -24.48 -6.70
C ALA A 214 30.43 -24.69 -5.35
N GLU A 215 30.73 -25.95 -5.02
CA GLU A 215 31.49 -26.30 -3.80
C GLU A 215 32.91 -25.76 -3.82
N ASP A 216 33.62 -25.84 -4.96
CA ASP A 216 34.97 -25.28 -5.13
C ASP A 216 34.97 -23.74 -5.01
N ALA A 217 33.92 -23.07 -5.50
CA ALA A 217 33.77 -21.62 -5.37
C ALA A 217 33.45 -21.23 -3.93
N LEU A 218 32.62 -22.01 -3.25
CA LEU A 218 32.26 -21.80 -1.84
C LEU A 218 33.49 -21.91 -0.94
N GLU A 219 34.39 -22.85 -1.22
CA GLU A 219 35.62 -23.03 -0.45
C GLU A 219 36.58 -21.84 -0.57
N LYS A 220 36.61 -21.17 -1.74
CA LYS A 220 37.42 -19.95 -1.97
C LYS A 220 36.94 -18.74 -1.20
N ILE A 221 35.65 -18.66 -0.86
CA ILE A 221 35.07 -17.56 -0.07
C ILE A 221 34.90 -17.93 1.41
N ARG A 222 35.20 -19.17 1.81
CA ARG A 222 35.18 -19.64 3.19
C ARG A 222 36.22 -18.84 4.01
N GLY A 223 35.73 -18.08 4.99
CA GLY A 223 36.55 -17.17 5.81
C GLY A 223 36.31 -15.70 5.54
N LEU A 224 35.50 -15.35 4.51
CA LEU A 224 35.09 -13.96 4.26
C LEU A 224 33.76 -13.58 4.92
N GLY A 225 33.06 -14.55 5.59
CA GLY A 225 31.82 -14.33 6.31
C GLY A 225 31.23 -15.64 6.84
N GLU A 226 30.22 -15.56 7.71
CA GLU A 226 29.46 -16.73 8.16
C GLU A 226 28.59 -17.27 7.01
N ILE A 227 28.69 -18.59 6.76
CA ILE A 227 27.80 -19.28 5.81
C ILE A 227 26.53 -19.67 6.58
N ILE A 228 25.40 -19.09 6.20
CA ILE A 228 24.11 -19.47 6.73
C ILE A 228 23.50 -20.48 5.74
N GLU A 229 23.31 -21.74 6.17
CA GLU A 229 22.50 -22.70 5.42
C GLU A 229 21.05 -22.24 5.39
N ILE A 230 20.45 -22.26 4.18
CA ILE A 230 19.06 -21.84 3.94
C ILE A 230 18.16 -23.08 3.93
#